data_6606500c50efb37cc8bf750368177a95
#
_entry.id   6606500c50efb37cc8bf750368177a95
#
_cell.length_a   1.000
_cell.length_b   1.000
_cell.length_c   1.000
_cell.angle_alpha   90.00
_cell.angle_beta   90.00
_cell.angle_gamma   90.00
#
_symmetry.space_group_name_H-M   'P 1'
#
loop_
_entity.id
_entity.type
_entity.pdbx_description
1 polymer ?
#
loop_
_entity_poly.entity_id
_entity_poly.type
_entity_poly.pdbx_seq_one_letter_code
_entity_poly.pdbx_strand_id
1 'polypeptide(L)'
;MLVLHCTQKLLAAAGERGMGIVSDADPLDSWHANFFHWERRKCVIAVNDRTLLPVLLFGVRKQQLVDLPRAFTERFCSQLQERGVPSYIIDRVRRLYRDAHVTTTSDRSVVGSLNQFVHELKWVVANGRCGSPSSGTREVDDFLWAQASLQIPEFRVAEALIEGFLARFVEHGRPDLAEAKRMLRY
;
A
#
# COMPACT_ATOMS: atom_id res chain seq x y z
N MET A 1 9.22 11.25 2.96
CA MET A 1 9.14 11.36 1.47
C MET A 1 8.71 10.01 0.93
N LEU A 2 7.71 9.96 0.05
CA LEU A 2 7.25 8.71 -0.58
C LEU A 2 8.17 8.31 -1.72
N VAL A 3 8.57 7.03 -1.80
CA VAL A 3 9.27 6.48 -2.96
C VAL A 3 8.47 5.30 -3.52
N LEU A 4 8.05 5.42 -4.78
CA LEU A 4 7.34 4.36 -5.51
C LEU A 4 8.27 3.70 -6.52
N HIS A 5 8.71 2.48 -6.22
CA HIS A 5 9.46 1.61 -7.11
C HIS A 5 8.49 0.87 -8.04
N CYS A 6 8.32 1.38 -9.24
CA CYS A 6 7.34 0.89 -10.20
C CYS A 6 7.92 -0.13 -11.17
N THR A 7 7.16 -1.17 -11.49
CA THR A 7 7.52 -2.07 -12.59
C THR A 7 7.53 -1.33 -13.91
N GLN A 8 8.32 -1.78 -14.89
CA GLN A 8 8.35 -1.22 -16.25
C GLN A 8 6.95 -1.14 -16.87
N LYS A 9 6.12 -2.15 -16.60
CA LYS A 9 4.73 -2.18 -17.08
C LYS A 9 3.89 -1.06 -16.49
N LEU A 10 4.08 -0.74 -15.21
CA LEU A 10 3.38 0.36 -14.54
C LEU A 10 3.84 1.71 -15.07
N LEU A 11 5.15 1.92 -15.20
CA LEU A 11 5.73 3.14 -15.77
C LEU A 11 5.20 3.40 -17.19
N ALA A 12 5.20 2.38 -18.04
CA ALA A 12 4.65 2.48 -19.40
C ALA A 12 3.15 2.85 -19.38
N ALA A 13 2.36 2.28 -18.45
CA ALA A 13 0.93 2.60 -18.31
C ALA A 13 0.68 4.02 -17.78
N ALA A 14 1.59 4.55 -16.94
CA ALA A 14 1.57 5.93 -16.44
C ALA A 14 2.07 6.95 -17.46
N GLY A 15 2.78 6.52 -18.50
CA GLY A 15 3.43 7.41 -19.47
C GLY A 15 4.70 8.04 -18.94
N GLU A 16 5.27 7.47 -17.89
CA GLU A 16 6.49 7.97 -17.25
C GLU A 16 7.72 7.14 -17.63
N ARG A 17 8.86 7.81 -17.70
CA ARG A 17 10.16 7.18 -17.67
C ARG A 17 10.67 7.29 -16.25
N GLY A 18 10.82 6.17 -15.54
CA GLY A 18 11.32 6.17 -14.15
C GLY A 18 12.55 7.05 -14.03
N MET A 19 12.50 8.00 -13.09
CA MET A 19 13.67 8.79 -12.71
C MET A 19 14.60 7.92 -11.88
N GLY A 20 15.89 8.22 -11.90
CA GLY A 20 16.98 7.36 -11.40
C GLY A 20 16.80 6.77 -10.00
N ILE A 21 17.68 5.86 -9.62
CA ILE A 21 17.65 5.12 -8.36
C ILE A 21 17.74 6.10 -7.18
N VAL A 22 16.77 6.03 -6.27
CA VAL A 22 16.84 6.70 -4.96
C VAL A 22 17.41 5.67 -3.98
N SER A 23 18.70 5.79 -3.64
CA SER A 23 19.43 4.79 -2.85
C SER A 23 19.21 4.88 -1.34
N ASP A 24 18.77 6.01 -0.82
CA ASP A 24 18.74 6.29 0.63
C ASP A 24 17.33 6.49 1.20
N ALA A 25 16.30 5.96 0.53
CA ALA A 25 14.95 6.03 1.05
C ALA A 25 14.78 5.10 2.26
N ASP A 26 14.12 5.60 3.31
CA ASP A 26 13.72 4.76 4.43
C ASP A 26 12.78 3.65 3.92
N PRO A 27 13.04 2.37 4.25
CA PRO A 27 12.21 1.25 3.80
C PRO A 27 10.71 1.40 4.16
N LEU A 28 10.36 2.14 5.21
CA LEU A 28 8.96 2.44 5.55
C LEU A 28 8.31 3.46 4.59
N ASP A 29 9.10 4.30 3.92
CA ASP A 29 8.62 5.24 2.91
C ASP A 29 8.72 4.67 1.49
N SER A 30 9.35 3.49 1.34
CA SER A 30 9.57 2.80 0.08
C SER A 30 8.47 1.80 -0.20
N TRP A 31 7.92 1.85 -1.40
CA TRP A 31 6.82 1.00 -1.83
C TRP A 31 7.11 0.46 -3.23
N HIS A 32 6.93 -0.82 -3.44
CA HIS A 32 7.01 -1.44 -4.76
C HIS A 32 5.62 -1.57 -5.36
N ALA A 33 5.45 -1.14 -6.61
CA ALA A 33 4.14 -1.10 -7.26
C ALA A 33 4.15 -1.82 -8.61
N ASN A 34 3.09 -2.61 -8.86
CA ASN A 34 2.88 -3.32 -10.11
C ASN A 34 1.50 -3.04 -10.69
N PHE A 35 1.43 -3.07 -12.03
CA PHE A 35 0.22 -2.86 -12.81
C PHE A 35 -0.33 -4.19 -13.34
N PHE A 36 -1.65 -4.39 -13.19
CA PHE A 36 -2.33 -5.54 -13.74
C PHE A 36 -3.77 -5.20 -14.19
N HIS A 37 -4.40 -6.12 -14.89
CA HIS A 37 -5.80 -6.01 -15.25
C HIS A 37 -6.63 -7.03 -14.47
N TRP A 38 -7.77 -6.57 -13.95
CA TRP A 38 -8.75 -7.42 -13.30
C TRP A 38 -10.17 -6.93 -13.64
N GLU A 39 -11.06 -7.84 -13.96
CA GLU A 39 -12.43 -7.53 -14.38
C GLU A 39 -12.48 -6.43 -15.45
N ARG A 40 -11.57 -6.51 -16.45
CA ARG A 40 -11.39 -5.52 -17.52
C ARG A 40 -11.00 -4.11 -17.03
N ARG A 41 -10.69 -3.94 -15.75
CA ARG A 41 -10.24 -2.69 -15.14
C ARG A 41 -8.74 -2.66 -14.95
N LYS A 42 -8.18 -1.47 -15.01
CA LYS A 42 -6.78 -1.21 -14.67
C LYS A 42 -6.62 -1.20 -13.15
N CYS A 43 -5.65 -1.93 -12.63
CA CYS A 43 -5.39 -2.01 -11.20
C CYS A 43 -3.91 -1.79 -10.94
N VAL A 44 -3.60 -1.21 -9.78
CA VAL A 44 -2.25 -1.11 -9.24
C VAL A 44 -2.26 -1.72 -7.86
N ILE A 45 -1.32 -2.62 -7.59
CA ILE A 45 -1.02 -3.08 -6.23
C ILE A 45 0.35 -2.55 -5.84
N ALA A 46 0.44 -1.99 -4.66
CA ALA A 46 1.70 -1.57 -4.06
C ALA A 46 1.91 -2.31 -2.75
N VAL A 47 3.15 -2.65 -2.42
CA VAL A 47 3.53 -3.19 -1.12
C VAL A 47 4.65 -2.37 -0.53
N ASN A 48 4.61 -2.17 0.78
CA ASN A 48 5.67 -1.51 1.50
C ASN A 48 6.92 -2.41 1.57
N ASP A 49 8.09 -1.84 1.36
CA ASP A 49 9.35 -2.58 1.27
C ASP A 49 9.70 -3.33 2.56
N ARG A 50 9.47 -2.70 3.71
CA ARG A 50 9.80 -3.29 5.01
C ARG A 50 8.74 -4.25 5.54
N THR A 51 7.49 -3.93 5.31
CA THR A 51 6.37 -4.54 6.04
C THR A 51 5.46 -5.39 5.16
N LEU A 52 5.69 -5.37 3.84
CA LEU A 52 4.83 -5.98 2.81
C LEU A 52 3.35 -5.56 2.89
N LEU A 53 3.03 -4.46 3.61
CA LEU A 53 1.67 -3.92 3.66
C LEU A 53 1.16 -3.64 2.26
N PRO A 54 0.08 -4.30 1.83
CA PRO A 54 -0.45 -4.11 0.50
C PRO A 54 -1.49 -2.97 0.44
N VAL A 55 -1.42 -2.21 -0.64
CA VAL A 55 -2.41 -1.20 -1.03
C VAL A 55 -2.89 -1.51 -2.43
N LEU A 56 -4.19 -1.78 -2.59
CA LEU A 56 -4.82 -2.03 -3.88
C LEU A 56 -5.58 -0.79 -4.36
N LEU A 57 -5.21 -0.30 -5.55
CA LEU A 57 -5.95 0.68 -6.32
C LEU A 57 -6.73 -0.06 -7.41
N PHE A 58 -8.04 -0.16 -7.27
CA PHE A 58 -8.91 -0.84 -8.23
C PHE A 58 -9.59 0.13 -9.18
N GLY A 59 -9.61 -0.18 -10.48
CA GLY A 59 -10.31 0.64 -11.46
C GLY A 59 -9.64 1.98 -11.75
N VAL A 60 -8.30 2.01 -11.75
CA VAL A 60 -7.51 3.25 -11.89
C VAL A 60 -7.74 3.92 -13.25
N ARG A 61 -8.07 5.21 -13.23
CA ARG A 61 -8.23 6.04 -14.43
C ARG A 61 -6.88 6.55 -14.94
N LYS A 62 -6.82 6.95 -16.22
CA LYS A 62 -5.59 7.47 -16.83
C LYS A 62 -4.97 8.63 -16.01
N GLN A 63 -5.77 9.58 -15.54
CA GLN A 63 -5.30 10.70 -14.72
C GLN A 63 -4.66 10.24 -13.41
N GLN A 64 -5.21 9.20 -12.78
CA GLN A 64 -4.66 8.63 -11.54
C GLN A 64 -3.37 7.86 -11.78
N LEU A 65 -3.16 7.29 -12.96
CA LEU A 65 -1.88 6.69 -13.34
C LEU A 65 -0.82 7.76 -13.59
N VAL A 66 -1.18 8.89 -14.19
CA VAL A 66 -0.27 10.02 -14.42
C VAL A 66 0.14 10.68 -13.08
N ASP A 67 -0.79 10.76 -12.12
CA ASP A 67 -0.52 11.27 -10.76
C ASP A 67 -0.59 10.11 -9.75
N LEU A 68 0.20 9.07 -10.02
CA LEU A 68 0.19 7.82 -9.22
C LEU A 68 0.53 8.05 -7.74
N PRO A 69 1.51 8.89 -7.38
CA PRO A 69 1.82 9.14 -5.97
C PRO A 69 0.63 9.70 -5.20
N ARG A 70 -0.10 10.63 -5.78
CA ARG A 70 -1.30 11.20 -5.16
C ARG A 70 -2.40 10.16 -5.05
N ALA A 71 -2.69 9.43 -6.13
CA ALA A 71 -3.72 8.39 -6.11
C ALA A 71 -3.41 7.29 -5.08
N PHE A 72 -2.14 6.91 -4.95
CA PHE A 72 -1.66 5.98 -3.93
C PHE A 72 -1.88 6.55 -2.53
N THR A 73 -1.44 7.78 -2.26
CA THR A 73 -1.56 8.43 -0.95
C THR A 73 -3.02 8.54 -0.52
N GLU A 74 -3.91 8.96 -1.41
CA GLU A 74 -5.35 9.06 -1.13
C GLU A 74 -5.94 7.69 -0.78
N ARG A 75 -5.59 6.65 -1.55
CA ARG A 75 -6.07 5.29 -1.29
C ARG A 75 -5.53 4.73 0.03
N PHE A 76 -4.25 4.91 0.32
CA PHE A 76 -3.64 4.48 1.57
C PHE A 76 -4.27 5.20 2.78
N CYS A 77 -4.47 6.52 2.69
CA CYS A 77 -5.18 7.27 3.73
C CYS A 77 -6.62 6.79 3.94
N SER A 78 -7.33 6.41 2.87
CA SER A 78 -8.67 5.80 2.98
C SER A 78 -8.62 4.48 3.75
N GLN A 79 -7.68 3.59 3.45
CA GLN A 79 -7.49 2.34 4.19
C GLN A 79 -7.22 2.57 5.68
N LEU A 80 -6.39 3.56 6.02
CA LEU A 80 -6.10 3.93 7.40
C LEU A 80 -7.35 4.47 8.11
N GLN A 81 -8.13 5.31 7.43
CA GLN A 81 -9.38 5.86 7.95
C GLN A 81 -10.43 4.76 8.20
N GLU A 82 -10.59 3.83 7.28
CA GLU A 82 -11.50 2.68 7.39
C GLU A 82 -11.15 1.78 8.59
N ARG A 83 -9.89 1.83 9.05
CA ARG A 83 -9.40 1.11 10.23
C ARG A 83 -9.38 1.96 11.51
N GLY A 84 -9.99 3.12 11.49
CA GLY A 84 -10.12 3.97 12.66
C GLY A 84 -8.85 4.73 13.07
N VAL A 85 -7.84 4.82 12.18
CA VAL A 85 -6.64 5.62 12.46
C VAL A 85 -7.03 7.09 12.62
N PRO A 86 -6.56 7.77 13.68
CA PRO A 86 -6.91 9.16 13.95
C PRO A 86 -6.55 10.10 12.80
N SER A 87 -7.42 11.08 12.53
CA SER A 87 -7.30 12.01 11.41
C SER A 87 -5.98 12.78 11.40
N TYR A 88 -5.47 13.18 12.58
CA TYR A 88 -4.19 13.92 12.67
C TYR A 88 -2.99 13.09 12.17
N ILE A 89 -3.03 11.75 12.34
CA ILE A 89 -2.03 10.81 11.79
C ILE A 89 -2.17 10.74 10.27
N ILE A 90 -3.40 10.59 9.77
CA ILE A 90 -3.70 10.55 8.35
C ILE A 90 -3.22 11.84 7.67
N ASP A 91 -3.46 13.01 8.27
CA ASP A 91 -3.00 14.29 7.74
C ASP A 91 -1.48 14.41 7.74
N ARG A 92 -0.81 13.77 8.71
CA ARG A 92 0.66 13.71 8.72
C ARG A 92 1.19 12.81 7.61
N VAL A 93 0.58 11.64 7.37
CA VAL A 93 0.89 10.79 6.21
C VAL A 93 0.75 11.58 4.90
N ARG A 94 -0.36 12.31 4.72
CA ARG A 94 -0.58 13.15 3.53
C ARG A 94 0.53 14.20 3.36
N ARG A 95 0.96 14.85 4.45
CA ARG A 95 2.04 15.84 4.40
C ARG A 95 3.38 15.22 4.02
N LEU A 96 3.74 14.08 4.61
CA LEU A 96 4.99 13.38 4.31
C LEU A 96 5.03 12.82 2.88
N TYR A 97 3.90 12.36 2.38
CA TYR A 97 3.79 11.78 1.05
C TYR A 97 3.47 12.81 -0.04
N ARG A 98 3.46 14.11 0.32
CA ARG A 98 3.33 15.19 -0.67
C ARG A 98 4.54 15.22 -1.61
N ASP A 99 5.73 15.02 -1.05
CA ASP A 99 6.96 14.87 -1.83
C ASP A 99 7.13 13.38 -2.15
N ALA A 100 7.08 13.07 -3.44
CA ALA A 100 7.12 11.70 -3.91
C ALA A 100 8.07 11.54 -5.10
N HIS A 101 8.77 10.41 -5.12
CA HIS A 101 9.60 9.99 -6.24
C HIS A 101 9.07 8.70 -6.85
N VAL A 102 9.00 8.66 -8.17
CA VAL A 102 8.67 7.47 -8.94
C VAL A 102 9.96 6.96 -9.60
N THR A 103 10.30 5.73 -9.33
CA THR A 103 11.52 5.10 -9.86
C THR A 103 11.23 3.69 -10.35
N THR A 104 12.19 3.08 -11.03
CA THR A 104 12.06 1.70 -11.50
C THR A 104 12.41 0.71 -10.40
N THR A 105 11.57 -0.31 -10.18
CA THR A 105 11.93 -1.41 -9.29
C THR A 105 12.99 -2.31 -9.93
N SER A 106 13.98 -2.71 -9.14
CA SER A 106 14.97 -3.72 -9.48
C SER A 106 14.85 -4.98 -8.62
N ASP A 107 14.05 -4.94 -7.56
CA ASP A 107 13.88 -6.05 -6.63
C ASP A 107 12.88 -7.08 -7.16
N ARG A 108 13.45 -8.23 -7.61
CA ARG A 108 12.66 -9.35 -8.14
C ARG A 108 11.87 -10.09 -7.06
N SER A 109 12.36 -10.10 -5.82
CA SER A 109 11.71 -10.78 -4.69
C SER A 109 10.41 -10.08 -4.33
N VAL A 110 10.46 -8.76 -4.18
CA VAL A 110 9.25 -7.96 -3.87
C VAL A 110 8.25 -7.99 -5.03
N VAL A 111 8.72 -7.95 -6.28
CA VAL A 111 7.84 -8.13 -7.45
C VAL A 111 7.19 -9.52 -7.45
N GLY A 112 7.91 -10.55 -7.00
CA GLY A 112 7.36 -11.89 -6.78
C GLY A 112 6.20 -11.88 -5.78
N SER A 113 6.39 -11.25 -4.62
CA SER A 113 5.35 -11.09 -3.59
C SER A 113 4.12 -10.32 -4.11
N LEU A 114 4.33 -9.25 -4.88
CA LEU A 114 3.23 -8.50 -5.53
C LEU A 114 2.40 -9.40 -6.45
N ASN A 115 3.04 -10.23 -7.25
CA ASN A 115 2.35 -11.15 -8.16
C ASN A 115 1.61 -12.24 -7.38
N GLN A 116 2.19 -12.74 -6.29
CA GLN A 116 1.55 -13.71 -5.41
C GLN A 116 0.27 -13.14 -4.79
N PHE A 117 0.30 -11.93 -4.21
CA PHE A 117 -0.89 -11.26 -3.70
C PHE A 117 -2.00 -11.14 -4.75
N VAL A 118 -1.66 -10.74 -5.99
CA VAL A 118 -2.62 -10.64 -7.08
C VAL A 118 -3.22 -12.01 -7.42
N HIS A 119 -2.41 -13.06 -7.44
CA HIS A 119 -2.85 -14.42 -7.76
C HIS A 119 -3.81 -14.94 -6.69
N GLU A 120 -3.42 -14.87 -5.42
CA GLU A 120 -4.21 -15.33 -4.28
C GLU A 120 -5.53 -14.58 -4.19
N LEU A 121 -5.50 -13.25 -4.35
CA LEU A 121 -6.70 -12.43 -4.32
C LEU A 121 -7.69 -12.83 -5.43
N LYS A 122 -7.22 -13.00 -6.66
CA LYS A 122 -8.07 -13.46 -7.77
C LYS A 122 -8.67 -14.84 -7.50
N TRP A 123 -7.89 -15.73 -6.89
CA TRP A 123 -8.34 -17.08 -6.57
C TRP A 123 -9.44 -17.06 -5.48
N VAL A 124 -9.28 -16.30 -4.39
CA VAL A 124 -10.31 -16.25 -3.32
C VAL A 124 -11.60 -15.61 -3.78
N VAL A 125 -11.52 -14.58 -4.62
CA VAL A 125 -12.71 -13.94 -5.20
C VAL A 125 -13.41 -14.91 -6.17
N ALA A 126 -12.68 -15.59 -7.04
CA ALA A 126 -13.23 -16.56 -7.96
C ALA A 126 -13.93 -17.75 -7.25
N ASN A 127 -13.49 -18.07 -6.04
CA ASN A 127 -14.09 -19.12 -5.21
C ASN A 127 -15.15 -18.60 -4.21
N GLY A 128 -15.57 -17.36 -4.32
CA GLY A 128 -16.62 -16.75 -3.49
C GLY A 128 -16.26 -16.60 -2.01
N ARG A 129 -14.96 -16.61 -1.67
CA ARG A 129 -14.47 -16.48 -0.29
C ARG A 129 -14.20 -15.03 0.11
N CYS A 130 -14.21 -14.13 -0.85
CA CYS A 130 -14.06 -12.69 -0.69
C CYS A 130 -14.89 -12.00 -1.77
N GLY A 131 -15.48 -10.84 -1.45
CA GLY A 131 -16.20 -10.02 -2.40
C GLY A 131 -15.29 -9.50 -3.52
N SER A 132 -15.88 -9.21 -4.69
CA SER A 132 -15.13 -8.55 -5.76
C SER A 132 -14.79 -7.11 -5.36
N PRO A 133 -13.60 -6.58 -5.74
CA PRO A 133 -13.26 -5.18 -5.52
C PRO A 133 -14.26 -4.20 -6.16
N SER A 134 -15.02 -4.64 -7.14
CA SER A 134 -16.08 -3.82 -7.76
C SER A 134 -17.29 -3.62 -6.85
N SER A 135 -17.52 -4.49 -5.87
CA SER A 135 -18.59 -4.36 -4.86
C SER A 135 -18.14 -3.63 -3.59
N GLY A 136 -16.85 -3.43 -3.42
CA GLY A 136 -16.24 -2.75 -2.28
C GLY A 136 -14.82 -3.25 -2.04
N THR A 137 -13.97 -2.38 -1.49
CA THR A 137 -12.55 -2.73 -1.34
C THR A 137 -12.19 -3.24 0.06
N ARG A 138 -13.05 -3.05 1.07
CA ARG A 138 -12.74 -3.38 2.46
C ARG A 138 -12.43 -4.86 2.68
N GLU A 139 -13.28 -5.76 2.21
CA GLU A 139 -13.04 -7.20 2.35
C GLU A 139 -11.75 -7.65 1.65
N VAL A 140 -11.48 -7.03 0.49
CA VAL A 140 -10.26 -7.26 -0.28
C VAL A 140 -9.03 -6.77 0.49
N ASP A 141 -9.11 -5.61 1.10
CA ASP A 141 -8.03 -5.05 1.92
C ASP A 141 -7.77 -5.91 3.16
N ASP A 142 -8.83 -6.36 3.84
CA ASP A 142 -8.73 -7.23 5.01
C ASP A 142 -8.07 -8.57 4.65
N PHE A 143 -8.45 -9.15 3.51
CA PHE A 143 -7.81 -10.35 3.00
C PHE A 143 -6.32 -10.12 2.67
N LEU A 144 -5.99 -9.07 1.93
CA LEU A 144 -4.61 -8.75 1.54
C LEU A 144 -3.73 -8.50 2.78
N TRP A 145 -4.26 -7.81 3.78
CA TRP A 145 -3.54 -7.55 5.03
C TRP A 145 -3.31 -8.83 5.83
N ALA A 146 -4.30 -9.73 5.88
CA ALA A 146 -4.13 -11.05 6.50
C ALA A 146 -3.06 -11.87 5.78
N GLN A 147 -3.00 -11.84 4.45
CA GLN A 147 -1.98 -12.56 3.67
C GLN A 147 -0.57 -11.98 3.91
N ALA A 148 -0.43 -10.67 4.00
CA ALA A 148 0.85 -10.04 4.37
C ALA A 148 1.34 -10.53 5.74
N SER A 149 0.43 -10.70 6.71
CA SER A 149 0.74 -11.23 8.05
C SER A 149 1.30 -12.64 8.03
N LEU A 150 0.90 -13.47 7.07
CA LEU A 150 1.40 -14.84 6.93
C LEU A 150 2.79 -14.92 6.32
N GLN A 151 3.18 -13.94 5.52
CA GLN A 151 4.48 -13.92 4.84
C GLN A 151 5.64 -13.44 5.74
N ILE A 152 5.34 -12.75 6.83
CA ILE A 152 6.33 -12.26 7.79
C ILE A 152 5.97 -12.77 9.19
N PRO A 153 6.42 -13.97 9.59
CA PRO A 153 6.03 -14.59 10.87
C PRO A 153 6.41 -13.77 12.12
N GLU A 154 7.42 -12.90 12.03
CA GLU A 154 7.92 -12.07 13.11
C GLU A 154 7.03 -10.85 13.39
N PHE A 155 6.13 -10.54 12.48
CA PHE A 155 5.16 -9.47 12.63
C PHE A 155 3.76 -10.05 12.65
N ARG A 156 3.04 -9.91 13.75
CA ARG A 156 1.58 -9.87 13.70
C ARG A 156 1.21 -8.57 13.02
N VAL A 157 1.19 -8.64 11.71
CA VAL A 157 1.50 -7.60 10.73
C VAL A 157 0.60 -6.38 10.82
N ALA A 158 -0.69 -6.55 11.08
CA ALA A 158 -1.57 -5.39 11.15
C ALA A 158 -1.17 -4.45 12.31
N GLU A 159 -0.80 -5.01 13.47
CA GLU A 159 -0.49 -4.23 14.67
C GLU A 159 0.91 -3.64 14.61
N ALA A 160 1.93 -4.46 14.34
CA ALA A 160 3.31 -4.00 14.31
C ALA A 160 3.62 -3.06 13.15
N LEU A 161 2.91 -3.21 12.03
CA LEU A 161 2.99 -2.34 10.87
C LEU A 161 2.49 -0.95 11.18
N ILE A 162 1.29 -0.90 11.71
CA ILE A 162 0.68 0.37 12.08
C ILE A 162 1.48 0.97 13.24
N GLU A 163 1.94 0.16 14.20
CA GLU A 163 2.78 0.64 15.29
C GLU A 163 4.12 1.18 14.80
N GLY A 164 4.85 0.46 13.97
CA GLY A 164 6.13 0.91 13.43
C GLY A 164 5.98 2.09 12.47
N PHE A 165 4.97 2.07 11.63
CA PHE A 165 4.66 3.15 10.71
C PHE A 165 4.11 4.38 11.45
N LEU A 166 3.16 4.20 12.39
CA LEU A 166 2.57 5.29 13.14
C LEU A 166 3.50 5.88 14.20
N ALA A 167 4.40 5.09 14.80
CA ALA A 167 5.40 5.60 15.73
C ALA A 167 6.26 6.72 15.11
N ARG A 168 6.51 6.67 13.80
CA ARG A 168 7.20 7.74 13.06
C ARG A 168 6.35 9.00 12.91
N PHE A 169 5.03 8.86 12.95
CA PHE A 169 4.10 9.97 12.77
C PHE A 169 3.61 10.59 14.08
N VAL A 170 3.86 9.95 15.21
CA VAL A 170 3.56 10.50 16.55
C VAL A 170 4.79 11.25 17.04
N GLU A 171 4.66 12.53 17.32
CA GLU A 171 5.72 13.31 17.95
C GLU A 171 5.96 12.78 19.38
N HIS A 172 7.24 12.64 19.74
CA HIS A 172 7.65 12.24 21.09
C HIS A 172 6.91 13.10 22.13
N GLY A 173 6.07 12.46 22.96
CA GLY A 173 5.39 13.09 24.09
C GLY A 173 3.87 13.19 24.05
N ARG A 174 3.18 12.68 23.04
CA ARG A 174 1.70 12.60 23.06
C ARG A 174 1.19 11.21 23.45
N PRO A 175 0.19 11.11 24.35
CA PRO A 175 -0.29 9.84 24.92
C PRO A 175 -1.10 8.95 23.95
N ASP A 176 -1.29 9.38 22.71
CA ASP A 176 -2.27 8.81 21.77
C ASP A 176 -1.82 7.50 21.08
N LEU A 177 -0.55 7.09 21.27
CA LEU A 177 -0.07 5.81 20.71
C LEU A 177 -0.79 4.61 21.36
N ALA A 178 -1.10 4.72 22.68
CA ALA A 178 -1.82 3.68 23.40
C ALA A 178 -3.29 3.59 22.98
N GLU A 179 -3.88 4.71 22.55
CA GLU A 179 -5.25 4.78 22.07
C GLU A 179 -5.35 4.27 20.63
N ALA A 180 -4.41 4.64 19.76
CA ALA A 180 -4.27 4.08 18.42
C ALA A 180 -4.08 2.55 18.48
N LYS A 181 -3.26 2.03 19.41
CA LYS A 181 -3.07 0.61 19.67
C LYS A 181 -4.35 -0.10 20.13
N ARG A 182 -5.21 0.56 20.90
CA ARG A 182 -6.50 0.00 21.34
C ARG A 182 -7.51 -0.09 20.20
N MET A 183 -7.54 0.89 19.29
CA MET A 183 -8.46 0.93 18.15
C MET A 183 -8.11 -0.08 17.06
N LEU A 184 -6.88 -0.55 16.99
CA LEU A 184 -6.39 -1.50 15.99
C LEU A 184 -6.51 -2.98 16.40
N ARG A 185 -7.03 -3.26 17.61
CA ARG A 185 -7.22 -4.62 18.12
C ARG A 185 -8.54 -5.30 17.71
N TYR A 186 -9.26 -4.77 16.70
CA TYR A 186 -10.49 -5.35 16.19
C TYR A 186 -10.42 -5.63 14.69
#